data_3ad587dde312c779f327b79dc315b94a
#
_entry.id   3ad587dde312c779f327b79dc315b94a
#
_cell.length_a   1.000
_cell.length_b   1.000
_cell.length_c   1.000
_cell.angle_alpha   90.00
_cell.angle_beta   90.00
_cell.angle_gamma   90.00
#
_symmetry.space_group_name_H-M   'P 1'
#
loop_
_entity.id
_entity.type
_entity.pdbx_description
1 polymer ?
#
loop_
_entity_poly.entity_id
_entity_poly.type
_entity_poly.pdbx_seq_one_letter_code
_entity_poly.pdbx_strand_id
1 'polypeptide(L)'
;MADHWHRRLLEGRAGVFAIVTTIAISIGGLVEIVPMFTVGSGHMEELPAPYTALEVTGRDIYIREGCVNCHSQMVRPFRDETLRYGEWSHAVEYSWDRPFLLGSRRIGPDLHREGLLRPDAVWHYEHMKDPRSMSPGSIMPPYKWLLEWKIDPADTQATMRALAFVGTPYSDADIDGAEAAMQEQGGVIVARLAEAGIEASWDDEIIALTAYLQRLGTDIPEDEAEDVAEGGAQ
;
A
#
# COMPACT_ATOMS: atom_id res chain seq x y z
N MET A 1 -57.27 -0.54 8.33
CA MET A 1 -55.82 -0.84 8.38
C MET A 1 -55.40 -0.96 9.83
N ALA A 2 -54.82 -2.10 10.22
CA ALA A 2 -54.39 -2.28 11.61
C ALA A 2 -53.32 -1.24 11.94
N ASP A 3 -53.58 -0.43 12.96
CA ASP A 3 -52.65 0.62 13.44
C ASP A 3 -51.56 -0.11 14.24
N HIS A 4 -50.45 -0.41 13.61
CA HIS A 4 -49.33 -1.12 14.21
C HIS A 4 -48.70 -0.27 15.32
N TRP A 5 -48.44 -0.86 16.49
CA TRP A 5 -47.91 -0.21 17.68
C TRP A 5 -46.62 0.58 17.42
N HIS A 6 -45.72 0.06 16.54
CA HIS A 6 -44.46 0.71 16.16
C HIS A 6 -44.69 2.06 15.45
N ARG A 7 -45.72 2.18 14.61
CA ARG A 7 -46.08 3.46 13.96
C ARG A 7 -46.52 4.51 14.97
N ARG A 8 -47.28 4.12 16.01
CA ARG A 8 -47.74 5.03 17.04
C ARG A 8 -46.64 5.45 18.01
N LEU A 9 -45.76 4.55 18.42
CA LEU A 9 -44.75 4.77 19.47
C LEU A 9 -43.42 5.25 18.92
N LEU A 10 -43.00 4.80 17.75
CA LEU A 10 -41.71 5.14 17.17
C LEU A 10 -41.86 6.11 16.00
N GLU A 11 -42.38 5.65 14.88
CA GLU A 11 -42.38 6.39 13.60
C GLU A 11 -43.26 7.66 13.67
N GLY A 12 -44.34 7.66 14.46
CA GLY A 12 -45.20 8.83 14.64
C GLY A 12 -44.67 9.91 15.59
N ARG A 13 -43.49 9.65 16.23
CA ARG A 13 -42.83 10.57 17.17
C ARG A 13 -41.37 10.76 16.80
N ALA A 14 -41.10 11.74 15.97
CA ALA A 14 -39.76 11.98 15.42
C ALA A 14 -38.65 11.98 16.49
N GLY A 15 -38.88 12.61 17.66
CA GLY A 15 -37.91 12.65 18.76
C GLY A 15 -37.63 11.25 19.35
N VAL A 16 -38.67 10.46 19.59
CA VAL A 16 -38.51 9.06 20.11
C VAL A 16 -37.82 8.21 19.10
N PHE A 17 -38.19 8.31 17.83
CA PHE A 17 -37.56 7.57 16.73
C PHE A 17 -36.06 7.91 16.64
N ALA A 18 -35.70 9.19 16.64
CA ALA A 18 -34.32 9.63 16.60
C ALA A 18 -33.51 9.09 17.78
N ILE A 19 -34.00 9.16 19.00
CA ILE A 19 -33.33 8.68 20.20
C ILE A 19 -33.09 7.14 20.12
N VAL A 20 -34.16 6.39 19.81
CA VAL A 20 -34.05 4.92 19.74
C VAL A 20 -33.13 4.48 18.62
N THR A 21 -33.15 5.15 17.46
CA THR A 21 -32.24 4.88 16.36
C THR A 21 -30.79 5.18 16.74
N THR A 22 -30.54 6.32 17.39
CA THR A 22 -29.20 6.68 17.88
C THR A 22 -28.68 5.63 18.87
N ILE A 23 -29.51 5.21 19.83
CA ILE A 23 -29.11 4.16 20.78
C ILE A 23 -28.80 2.84 20.06
N ALA A 24 -29.64 2.42 19.14
CA ALA A 24 -29.43 1.17 18.41
C ALA A 24 -28.14 1.20 17.57
N ILE A 25 -27.87 2.30 16.87
CA ILE A 25 -26.63 2.48 16.09
C ILE A 25 -25.41 2.54 17.02
N SER A 26 -25.53 3.24 18.17
CA SER A 26 -24.44 3.34 19.15
C SER A 26 -24.08 1.98 19.75
N ILE A 27 -25.07 1.14 20.06
CA ILE A 27 -24.81 -0.21 20.57
C ILE A 27 -24.06 -1.04 19.52
N GLY A 28 -24.53 -1.03 18.25
CA GLY A 28 -23.87 -1.75 17.17
C GLY A 28 -22.42 -1.25 16.95
N GLY A 29 -22.23 0.07 16.90
CA GLY A 29 -20.90 0.65 16.75
C GLY A 29 -19.97 0.33 17.93
N LEU A 30 -20.46 0.35 19.17
CA LEU A 30 -19.64 -0.01 20.34
C LEU A 30 -19.24 -1.49 20.33
N VAL A 31 -20.14 -2.38 19.95
CA VAL A 31 -19.83 -3.83 19.83
C VAL A 31 -18.70 -4.08 18.84
N GLU A 32 -18.60 -3.29 17.77
CA GLU A 32 -17.54 -3.38 16.78
C GLU A 32 -16.24 -2.68 17.25
N ILE A 33 -16.36 -1.46 17.77
CA ILE A 33 -15.20 -0.62 18.08
C ILE A 33 -14.49 -1.04 19.37
N VAL A 34 -15.21 -1.43 20.43
CA VAL A 34 -14.60 -1.78 21.73
C VAL A 34 -13.59 -2.92 21.64
N PRO A 35 -13.85 -4.02 20.88
CA PRO A 35 -12.85 -5.07 20.70
C PRO A 35 -11.54 -4.59 20.06
N MET A 36 -11.58 -3.59 19.19
CA MET A 36 -10.35 -3.03 18.57
C MET A 36 -9.40 -2.42 19.61
N PHE A 37 -9.92 -1.91 20.72
CA PHE A 37 -9.11 -1.37 21.80
C PHE A 37 -8.74 -2.39 22.88
N THR A 38 -9.44 -3.52 22.96
CA THR A 38 -9.27 -4.52 24.01
C THR A 38 -8.55 -5.78 23.55
N VAL A 39 -8.75 -6.16 22.29
CA VAL A 39 -7.99 -7.24 21.63
C VAL A 39 -6.78 -6.56 21.01
N GLY A 40 -5.67 -6.51 21.76
CA GLY A 40 -4.42 -6.01 21.22
C GLY A 40 -4.08 -6.71 19.91
N SER A 41 -3.44 -6.01 19.01
CA SER A 41 -2.85 -6.56 17.77
C SER A 41 -1.75 -7.56 18.20
N GLY A 42 -2.15 -8.80 18.46
CA GLY A 42 -1.31 -9.83 19.10
C GLY A 42 -0.15 -10.34 18.24
N HIS A 43 0.17 -9.71 17.12
CA HIS A 43 1.19 -10.19 16.19
C HIS A 43 2.27 -9.17 15.82
N MET A 44 2.14 -7.89 16.22
CA MET A 44 3.26 -6.97 16.00
C MET A 44 3.46 -6.06 17.20
N GLU A 45 4.56 -6.26 17.89
CA GLU A 45 4.99 -5.44 19.01
C GLU A 45 5.54 -4.07 18.56
N GLU A 46 5.99 -3.96 17.29
CA GLU A 46 6.59 -2.73 16.74
C GLU A 46 5.87 -2.28 15.46
N LEU A 47 5.69 -0.96 15.33
CA LEU A 47 5.19 -0.36 14.10
C LEU A 47 6.29 -0.42 13.02
N PRO A 48 5.94 -0.68 11.75
CA PRO A 48 6.91 -0.64 10.67
C PRO A 48 7.52 0.76 10.52
N ALA A 49 8.70 0.83 9.96
CA ALA A 49 9.29 2.12 9.59
C ALA A 49 8.40 2.83 8.56
N PRO A 50 8.22 4.15 8.65
CA PRO A 50 7.50 4.89 7.62
C PRO A 50 8.22 4.81 6.27
N TYR A 51 7.47 4.99 5.19
CA TYR A 51 8.06 5.03 3.85
C TYR A 51 9.16 6.07 3.73
N THR A 52 10.24 5.73 3.05
CA THR A 52 11.29 6.70 2.70
C THR A 52 10.77 7.76 1.73
N ALA A 53 11.51 8.85 1.55
CA ALA A 53 11.12 9.91 0.62
C ALA A 53 10.89 9.40 -0.82
N LEU A 54 11.74 8.49 -1.31
CA LEU A 54 11.61 7.91 -2.63
C LEU A 54 10.40 6.96 -2.72
N GLU A 55 10.14 6.17 -1.68
CA GLU A 55 8.99 5.28 -1.59
C GLU A 55 7.66 6.06 -1.52
N VAL A 56 7.62 7.19 -0.79
CA VAL A 56 6.47 8.11 -0.78
C VAL A 56 6.16 8.59 -2.19
N THR A 57 7.17 9.05 -2.93
CA THR A 57 7.02 9.47 -4.32
C THR A 57 6.53 8.32 -5.21
N GLY A 58 7.12 7.14 -5.06
CA GLY A 58 6.70 5.94 -5.79
C GLY A 58 5.25 5.55 -5.51
N ARG A 59 4.82 5.72 -4.25
CA ARG A 59 3.42 5.50 -3.85
C ARG A 59 2.48 6.52 -4.48
N ASP A 60 2.86 7.78 -4.55
CA ASP A 60 2.06 8.83 -5.20
C ASP A 60 1.92 8.55 -6.71
N ILE A 61 2.99 8.10 -7.36
CA ILE A 61 2.98 7.64 -8.76
C ILE A 61 2.04 6.43 -8.92
N TYR A 62 2.12 5.44 -8.04
CA TYR A 62 1.25 4.26 -8.05
C TYR A 62 -0.24 4.64 -7.97
N ILE A 63 -0.58 5.63 -7.14
CA ILE A 63 -1.95 6.17 -7.02
C ILE A 63 -2.33 6.91 -8.31
N ARG A 64 -1.47 7.79 -8.79
CA ARG A 64 -1.70 8.60 -9.99
C ARG A 64 -1.94 7.75 -11.24
N GLU A 65 -1.15 6.71 -11.42
CA GLU A 65 -1.28 5.78 -12.56
C GLU A 65 -2.45 4.80 -12.39
N GLY A 66 -3.05 4.76 -11.21
CA GLY A 66 -4.24 3.95 -10.94
C GLY A 66 -3.98 2.45 -10.85
N CYS A 67 -2.77 2.03 -10.48
CA CYS A 67 -2.37 0.62 -10.38
C CYS A 67 -3.31 -0.18 -9.47
N VAL A 68 -3.81 0.45 -8.40
CA VAL A 68 -4.78 -0.11 -7.44
C VAL A 68 -6.11 -0.55 -8.08
N ASN A 69 -6.43 -0.05 -9.28
CA ASN A 69 -7.65 -0.42 -9.99
C ASN A 69 -7.57 -1.83 -10.62
N CYS A 70 -6.35 -2.31 -10.89
CA CYS A 70 -6.10 -3.62 -11.48
C CYS A 70 -5.39 -4.58 -10.53
N HIS A 71 -4.64 -4.06 -9.56
CA HIS A 71 -3.89 -4.81 -8.56
C HIS A 71 -4.45 -4.56 -7.16
N SER A 72 -4.62 -5.61 -6.37
CA SER A 72 -4.84 -5.48 -4.94
C SER A 72 -3.50 -5.45 -4.19
N GLN A 73 -3.52 -4.95 -2.96
CA GLN A 73 -2.40 -4.98 -2.02
C GLN A 73 -2.90 -5.53 -0.68
N MET A 74 -3.47 -6.72 -0.70
CA MET A 74 -3.92 -7.41 0.52
C MET A 74 -4.03 -8.89 0.25
N VAL A 75 -3.13 -9.67 0.81
CA VAL A 75 -3.23 -11.12 0.85
C VAL A 75 -4.19 -11.50 1.97
N ARG A 76 -5.29 -12.17 1.65
CA ARG A 76 -6.31 -12.58 2.62
C ARG A 76 -5.88 -13.89 3.31
N PRO A 77 -6.36 -14.19 4.54
CA PRO A 77 -6.01 -15.41 5.28
C PRO A 77 -6.74 -16.64 4.73
N PHE A 78 -6.71 -16.82 3.41
CA PHE A 78 -7.23 -17.99 2.72
C PHE A 78 -6.09 -18.84 2.19
N ARG A 79 -6.20 -20.16 2.34
CA ARG A 79 -5.14 -21.08 1.97
C ARG A 79 -4.67 -20.94 0.51
N ASP A 80 -5.57 -20.69 -0.42
CA ASP A 80 -5.24 -20.48 -1.84
C ASP A 80 -4.46 -19.20 -2.08
N GLU A 81 -4.72 -18.15 -1.29
CA GLU A 81 -3.98 -16.89 -1.38
C GLU A 81 -2.62 -16.98 -0.72
N THR A 82 -2.54 -17.54 0.48
CA THR A 82 -1.26 -17.69 1.18
C THR A 82 -0.31 -18.65 0.45
N LEU A 83 -0.82 -19.68 -0.19
CA LEU A 83 0.00 -20.55 -1.06
C LEU A 83 0.49 -19.86 -2.32
N ARG A 84 -0.20 -18.81 -2.79
CA ARG A 84 0.13 -18.10 -4.02
C ARG A 84 1.01 -16.88 -3.78
N TYR A 85 0.77 -16.14 -2.72
CA TYR A 85 1.38 -14.83 -2.47
C TYR A 85 2.24 -14.79 -1.21
N GLY A 86 2.22 -15.84 -0.39
CA GLY A 86 2.90 -15.89 0.90
C GLY A 86 1.98 -15.48 2.06
N GLU A 87 2.55 -15.09 3.19
CA GLU A 87 1.83 -14.79 4.42
C GLU A 87 0.73 -13.72 4.21
N TRP A 88 -0.40 -13.90 4.90
CA TRP A 88 -1.52 -12.96 4.80
C TRP A 88 -1.16 -11.59 5.41
N SER A 89 -1.85 -10.57 4.92
CA SER A 89 -1.54 -9.18 5.26
C SER A 89 -2.04 -8.81 6.66
N HIS A 90 -1.16 -8.30 7.51
CA HIS A 90 -1.49 -7.83 8.85
C HIS A 90 -1.85 -6.34 8.86
N ALA A 91 -2.81 -5.96 9.71
CA ALA A 91 -3.30 -4.58 9.77
C ALA A 91 -2.21 -3.54 10.07
N VAL A 92 -1.18 -3.95 10.80
CA VAL A 92 -0.07 -3.08 11.20
C VAL A 92 0.83 -2.70 10.02
N GLU A 93 0.97 -3.55 9.00
CA GLU A 93 1.74 -3.26 7.79
C GLU A 93 1.24 -2.01 7.05
N TYR A 94 -0.05 -1.63 7.26
CA TYR A 94 -0.68 -0.46 6.68
C TYR A 94 -0.71 0.77 7.60
N SER A 95 0.02 0.75 8.71
CA SER A 95 -0.04 1.80 9.75
C SER A 95 0.22 3.20 9.19
N TRP A 96 1.06 3.30 8.18
CA TRP A 96 1.43 4.57 7.55
C TRP A 96 0.73 4.85 6.23
N ASP A 97 -0.15 3.95 5.78
CA ASP A 97 -0.89 4.15 4.54
C ASP A 97 -2.00 5.19 4.68
N ARG A 98 -1.93 6.22 3.85
CA ARG A 98 -2.90 7.31 3.75
C ARG A 98 -3.13 7.68 2.28
N PRO A 99 -4.19 7.21 1.62
CA PRO A 99 -5.20 6.21 2.03
C PRO A 99 -4.68 4.77 1.96
N PHE A 100 -5.44 3.79 2.47
CA PHE A 100 -5.18 2.37 2.21
C PHE A 100 -5.40 2.03 0.74
N LEU A 101 -4.45 1.29 0.15
CA LEU A 101 -4.47 0.91 -1.27
C LEU A 101 -4.81 -0.57 -1.46
N LEU A 102 -5.67 -1.12 -0.59
CA LEU A 102 -5.99 -2.55 -0.56
C LEU A 102 -6.46 -3.09 -1.92
N GLY A 103 -7.18 -2.27 -2.69
CA GLY A 103 -7.77 -2.67 -3.96
C GLY A 103 -8.89 -3.71 -3.79
N SER A 104 -9.76 -3.82 -4.79
CA SER A 104 -10.86 -4.80 -4.79
C SER A 104 -10.84 -5.71 -6.01
N ARG A 105 -9.88 -5.52 -6.90
CA ARG A 105 -9.77 -6.26 -8.16
C ARG A 105 -8.39 -6.86 -8.30
N ARG A 106 -8.33 -8.03 -8.91
CA ARG A 106 -7.12 -8.76 -9.28
C ARG A 106 -7.15 -9.11 -10.76
N ILE A 107 -7.20 -8.05 -11.59
CA ILE A 107 -6.97 -8.18 -13.03
C ILE A 107 -5.51 -8.57 -13.27
N GLY A 108 -4.60 -7.95 -12.51
CA GLY A 108 -3.25 -8.44 -12.25
C GLY A 108 -3.14 -9.16 -10.89
N PRO A 109 -1.96 -9.66 -10.51
CA PRO A 109 -1.72 -10.29 -9.22
C PRO A 109 -1.84 -9.29 -8.07
N ASP A 110 -1.98 -9.81 -6.84
CA ASP A 110 -1.79 -9.03 -5.62
C ASP A 110 -0.33 -8.59 -5.50
N LEU A 111 -0.09 -7.35 -5.07
CA LEU A 111 1.25 -6.76 -4.98
C LEU A 111 1.74 -6.59 -3.54
N HIS A 112 0.98 -7.02 -2.53
CA HIS A 112 1.36 -6.76 -1.14
C HIS A 112 2.68 -7.42 -0.73
N ARG A 113 3.08 -8.52 -1.37
CA ARG A 113 4.35 -9.22 -1.15
C ARG A 113 5.35 -9.04 -2.32
N GLU A 114 5.15 -8.01 -3.14
CA GLU A 114 5.93 -7.85 -4.38
C GLU A 114 7.43 -7.64 -4.11
N GLY A 115 7.79 -6.91 -3.05
CA GLY A 115 9.19 -6.71 -2.68
C GLY A 115 9.92 -7.99 -2.28
N LEU A 116 9.21 -8.99 -1.74
CA LEU A 116 9.76 -10.30 -1.41
C LEU A 116 9.76 -11.25 -2.61
N LEU A 117 8.69 -11.23 -3.41
CA LEU A 117 8.52 -12.13 -4.55
C LEU A 117 9.37 -11.71 -5.76
N ARG A 118 9.57 -10.40 -5.95
CA ARG A 118 10.33 -9.82 -7.08
C ARG A 118 11.17 -8.64 -6.63
N PRO A 119 12.25 -8.88 -5.88
CA PRO A 119 13.10 -7.79 -5.36
C PRO A 119 13.97 -7.11 -6.43
N ASP A 120 14.10 -7.70 -7.64
CA ASP A 120 15.01 -7.18 -8.67
C ASP A 120 14.44 -5.97 -9.42
N ALA A 121 15.15 -4.84 -9.34
CA ALA A 121 14.80 -3.61 -10.03
C ALA A 121 14.72 -3.75 -11.56
N VAL A 122 15.55 -4.62 -12.15
CA VAL A 122 15.57 -4.87 -13.59
C VAL A 122 14.24 -5.45 -14.05
N TRP A 123 13.68 -6.38 -13.26
CA TRP A 123 12.38 -6.97 -13.57
C TRP A 123 11.28 -5.89 -13.59
N HIS A 124 11.22 -5.01 -12.59
CA HIS A 124 10.23 -3.93 -12.52
C HIS A 124 10.37 -2.95 -13.68
N TYR A 125 11.60 -2.53 -13.99
CA TYR A 125 11.88 -1.63 -15.10
C TYR A 125 11.38 -2.19 -16.43
N GLU A 126 11.78 -3.42 -16.79
CA GLU A 126 11.38 -4.04 -18.04
C GLU A 126 9.89 -4.36 -18.08
N HIS A 127 9.29 -4.73 -16.95
CA HIS A 127 7.85 -4.97 -16.85
C HIS A 127 7.04 -3.68 -17.09
N MET A 128 7.43 -2.55 -16.54
CA MET A 128 6.74 -1.27 -16.79
C MET A 128 6.95 -0.77 -18.22
N LYS A 129 8.11 -1.01 -18.79
CA LYS A 129 8.44 -0.64 -20.18
C LYS A 129 7.63 -1.46 -21.20
N ASP A 130 7.55 -2.77 -21.02
CA ASP A 130 6.74 -3.69 -21.82
C ASP A 130 6.32 -4.93 -21.00
N PRO A 131 5.12 -4.93 -20.41
CA PRO A 131 4.65 -6.05 -19.59
C PRO A 131 4.63 -7.40 -20.33
N ARG A 132 4.48 -7.39 -21.65
CA ARG A 132 4.40 -8.62 -22.43
C ARG A 132 5.76 -9.26 -22.66
N SER A 133 6.84 -8.51 -22.54
CA SER A 133 8.21 -9.05 -22.61
C SER A 133 8.50 -9.96 -21.41
N MET A 134 7.96 -9.61 -20.23
CA MET A 134 8.16 -10.35 -18.99
C MET A 134 7.05 -11.39 -18.73
N SER A 135 5.83 -11.08 -19.15
CA SER A 135 4.64 -11.92 -18.91
C SER A 135 3.86 -12.08 -20.23
N PRO A 136 4.17 -13.09 -21.06
CA PRO A 136 3.48 -13.31 -22.33
C PRO A 136 1.97 -13.42 -22.13
N GLY A 137 1.20 -12.67 -22.93
CA GLY A 137 -0.27 -12.60 -22.82
C GLY A 137 -0.78 -11.56 -21.81
N SER A 138 0.09 -10.80 -21.17
CA SER A 138 -0.30 -9.70 -20.28
C SER A 138 -1.23 -8.70 -20.99
N ILE A 139 -2.27 -8.27 -20.28
CA ILE A 139 -3.17 -7.19 -20.70
C ILE A 139 -2.80 -5.85 -20.05
N MET A 140 -1.79 -5.84 -19.17
CA MET A 140 -1.28 -4.62 -18.57
C MET A 140 -0.75 -3.69 -19.67
N PRO A 141 -1.10 -2.39 -19.66
CA PRO A 141 -0.53 -1.44 -20.60
C PRO A 141 0.94 -1.14 -20.28
N PRO A 142 1.77 -0.78 -21.25
CA PRO A 142 3.12 -0.29 -21.00
C PRO A 142 3.06 1.14 -20.42
N TYR A 143 3.92 1.43 -19.45
CA TYR A 143 4.02 2.73 -18.78
C TYR A 143 5.33 3.43 -19.18
N LYS A 144 5.57 3.59 -20.46
CA LYS A 144 6.84 4.09 -21.00
C LYS A 144 7.18 5.51 -20.56
N TRP A 145 6.18 6.35 -20.29
CA TRP A 145 6.40 7.72 -19.82
C TRP A 145 7.10 7.79 -18.47
N LEU A 146 6.95 6.77 -17.59
CA LEU A 146 7.65 6.70 -16.32
C LEU A 146 9.19 6.60 -16.47
N LEU A 147 9.66 6.18 -17.65
CA LEU A 147 11.08 6.11 -17.98
C LEU A 147 11.64 7.46 -18.42
N GLU A 148 10.76 8.43 -18.77
CA GLU A 148 11.13 9.72 -19.34
C GLU A 148 10.81 10.89 -18.40
N TRP A 149 9.77 10.70 -17.56
CA TRP A 149 9.33 11.73 -16.62
C TRP A 149 10.20 11.75 -15.36
N LYS A 150 10.34 12.97 -14.80
CA LYS A 150 11.18 13.22 -13.65
C LYS A 150 10.35 13.56 -12.43
N ILE A 151 10.82 13.12 -11.27
CA ILE A 151 10.25 13.50 -9.98
C ILE A 151 10.78 14.88 -9.55
N ASP A 152 9.95 15.62 -8.81
CA ASP A 152 10.36 16.87 -8.15
C ASP A 152 10.48 16.62 -6.63
N PRO A 153 11.69 16.72 -6.05
CA PRO A 153 11.87 16.57 -4.60
C PRO A 153 11.03 17.53 -3.75
N ALA A 154 10.67 18.70 -4.30
CA ALA A 154 9.84 19.67 -3.59
C ALA A 154 8.40 19.14 -3.37
N ASP A 155 7.85 18.42 -4.35
CA ASP A 155 6.55 17.76 -4.22
C ASP A 155 6.60 16.67 -3.15
N THR A 156 7.68 15.86 -3.13
CA THR A 156 7.91 14.84 -2.10
C THR A 156 7.95 15.45 -0.70
N GLN A 157 8.69 16.54 -0.51
CA GLN A 157 8.75 17.25 0.77
C GLN A 157 7.36 17.76 1.20
N ALA A 158 6.56 18.26 0.25
CA ALA A 158 5.20 18.71 0.53
C ALA A 158 4.30 17.57 0.98
N THR A 159 4.37 16.40 0.29
CA THR A 159 3.65 15.18 0.68
C THR A 159 4.09 14.69 2.06
N MET A 160 5.38 14.63 2.35
CA MET A 160 5.91 14.22 3.66
C MET A 160 5.43 15.15 4.79
N ARG A 161 5.38 16.48 4.57
CA ARG A 161 4.80 17.42 5.55
C ARG A 161 3.33 17.15 5.79
N ALA A 162 2.56 16.87 4.74
CA ALA A 162 1.14 16.54 4.87
C ALA A 162 0.94 15.22 5.65
N LEU A 163 1.77 14.20 5.39
CA LEU A 163 1.74 12.94 6.11
C LEU A 163 2.15 13.11 7.59
N ALA A 164 3.16 13.94 7.88
CA ALA A 164 3.56 14.28 9.24
C ALA A 164 2.42 14.96 10.00
N PHE A 165 1.68 15.87 9.35
CA PHE A 165 0.51 16.53 9.94
C PHE A 165 -0.59 15.55 10.33
N VAL A 166 -0.77 14.44 9.62
CA VAL A 166 -1.75 13.39 9.93
C VAL A 166 -1.18 12.25 10.77
N GLY A 167 0.04 12.40 11.30
CA GLY A 167 0.61 11.54 12.34
C GLY A 167 1.66 10.53 11.87
N THR A 168 2.15 10.58 10.64
CA THR A 168 3.33 9.82 10.23
C THR A 168 4.58 10.42 10.88
N PRO A 169 5.50 9.63 11.48
CA PRO A 169 6.58 10.14 12.32
C PRO A 169 7.79 10.68 11.51
N TYR A 170 7.53 11.56 10.55
CA TYR A 170 8.60 12.28 9.87
C TYR A 170 9.06 13.48 10.69
N SER A 171 10.35 13.59 10.95
CA SER A 171 10.96 14.79 11.52
C SER A 171 11.20 15.88 10.45
N ASP A 172 11.41 17.12 10.90
CA ASP A 172 11.82 18.20 9.99
C ASP A 172 13.12 17.85 9.25
N ALA A 173 14.04 17.14 9.92
CA ALA A 173 15.29 16.69 9.31
C ALA A 173 15.08 15.67 8.19
N ASP A 174 14.13 14.74 8.34
CA ASP A 174 13.77 13.77 7.30
C ASP A 174 13.20 14.49 6.07
N ILE A 175 12.35 15.50 6.31
CA ILE A 175 11.71 16.26 5.25
C ILE A 175 12.72 17.15 4.51
N ASP A 176 13.57 17.84 5.25
CA ASP A 176 14.58 18.73 4.66
C ASP A 176 15.70 17.94 3.95
N GLY A 177 16.00 16.73 4.44
CA GLY A 177 16.96 15.80 3.86
C GLY A 177 16.39 14.91 2.74
N ALA A 178 15.11 15.03 2.39
CA ALA A 178 14.42 14.13 1.48
C ALA A 178 15.12 13.97 0.13
N GLU A 179 15.57 15.04 -0.51
CA GLU A 179 16.27 14.96 -1.80
C GLU A 179 17.56 14.13 -1.71
N ALA A 180 18.38 14.34 -0.69
CA ALA A 180 19.60 13.57 -0.50
C ALA A 180 19.30 12.07 -0.26
N ALA A 181 18.28 11.77 0.53
CA ALA A 181 17.86 10.40 0.77
C ALA A 181 17.31 9.73 -0.51
N MET A 182 16.57 10.46 -1.34
CA MET A 182 16.08 9.99 -2.64
C MET A 182 17.23 9.70 -3.60
N GLN A 183 18.26 10.58 -3.65
CA GLN A 183 19.45 10.35 -4.47
C GLN A 183 20.24 9.12 -4.02
N GLU A 184 20.39 8.93 -2.72
CA GLU A 184 21.09 7.76 -2.15
C GLU A 184 20.36 6.46 -2.49
N GLN A 185 19.07 6.36 -2.16
CA GLN A 185 18.27 5.16 -2.42
C GLN A 185 18.10 4.90 -3.92
N GLY A 186 17.78 5.92 -4.70
CA GLY A 186 17.64 5.83 -6.15
C GLY A 186 18.96 5.45 -6.83
N GLY A 187 20.10 5.92 -6.32
CA GLY A 187 21.43 5.55 -6.79
C GLY A 187 21.71 4.04 -6.68
N VAL A 188 21.22 3.36 -5.65
CA VAL A 188 21.33 1.91 -5.50
C VAL A 188 20.55 1.18 -6.60
N ILE A 189 19.33 1.63 -6.88
CA ILE A 189 18.47 1.07 -7.93
C ILE A 189 19.11 1.28 -9.30
N VAL A 190 19.59 2.51 -9.57
CA VAL A 190 20.27 2.86 -10.83
C VAL A 190 21.54 2.03 -11.04
N ALA A 191 22.33 1.81 -10.00
CA ALA A 191 23.52 0.95 -10.09
C ALA A 191 23.15 -0.48 -10.50
N ARG A 192 22.08 -1.03 -9.94
CA ARG A 192 21.58 -2.37 -10.32
C ARG A 192 21.11 -2.41 -11.77
N LEU A 193 20.44 -1.36 -12.26
CA LEU A 193 20.01 -1.26 -13.66
C LEU A 193 21.21 -1.14 -14.61
N ALA A 194 22.24 -0.38 -14.22
CA ALA A 194 23.47 -0.21 -15.02
C ALA A 194 24.23 -1.53 -15.20
N GLU A 195 24.22 -2.43 -14.19
CA GLU A 195 24.78 -3.78 -14.33
C GLU A 195 24.09 -4.61 -15.43
N ALA A 196 22.81 -4.33 -15.69
CA ALA A 196 22.02 -4.94 -16.75
C ALA A 196 22.11 -4.18 -18.09
N GLY A 197 22.93 -3.11 -18.17
CA GLY A 197 23.08 -2.29 -19.36
C GLY A 197 21.94 -1.30 -19.60
N ILE A 198 21.14 -1.00 -18.56
CA ILE A 198 20.03 -0.04 -18.62
C ILE A 198 20.51 1.29 -18.07
N GLU A 199 20.38 2.35 -18.86
CA GLU A 199 20.67 3.72 -18.45
C GLU A 199 19.42 4.32 -17.82
N ALA A 200 19.51 4.81 -16.60
CA ALA A 200 18.45 5.48 -15.85
C ALA A 200 19.06 6.54 -14.92
N SER A 201 18.25 7.48 -14.48
CA SER A 201 18.64 8.49 -13.50
C SER A 201 17.83 8.33 -12.23
N TRP A 202 18.41 8.68 -11.08
CA TRP A 202 17.75 8.52 -9.77
C TRP A 202 16.40 9.25 -9.68
N ASP A 203 16.24 10.30 -10.47
CA ASP A 203 15.05 11.15 -10.54
C ASP A 203 14.02 10.71 -11.60
N ASP A 204 14.24 9.58 -12.29
CA ASP A 204 13.20 9.01 -13.14
C ASP A 204 12.04 8.47 -12.31
N GLU A 205 10.79 8.71 -12.74
CA GLU A 205 9.60 8.25 -12.02
C GLU A 205 9.58 6.73 -11.83
N ILE A 206 10.14 5.98 -12.79
CA ILE A 206 10.23 4.53 -12.70
C ILE A 206 11.10 4.08 -11.51
N ILE A 207 12.12 4.85 -11.12
CA ILE A 207 13.00 4.52 -9.99
C ILE A 207 12.22 4.66 -8.69
N ALA A 208 11.44 5.75 -8.53
CA ALA A 208 10.60 5.93 -7.36
C ALA A 208 9.51 4.85 -7.25
N LEU A 209 8.84 4.53 -8.37
CA LEU A 209 7.86 3.45 -8.39
C LEU A 209 8.50 2.10 -8.02
N THR A 210 9.70 1.81 -8.55
CA THR A 210 10.44 0.58 -8.22
C THR A 210 10.77 0.51 -6.73
N ALA A 211 11.24 1.62 -6.12
CA ALA A 211 11.51 1.67 -4.68
C ALA A 211 10.26 1.35 -3.86
N TYR A 212 9.11 1.91 -4.23
CA TYR A 212 7.85 1.60 -3.57
C TYR A 212 7.45 0.13 -3.71
N LEU A 213 7.55 -0.46 -4.91
CA LEU A 213 7.20 -1.87 -5.14
C LEU A 213 8.12 -2.82 -4.39
N GLN A 214 9.43 -2.50 -4.32
CA GLN A 214 10.41 -3.27 -3.55
C GLN A 214 10.18 -3.19 -2.02
N ARG A 215 9.50 -2.14 -1.54
CA ARG A 215 9.14 -1.97 -0.13
C ARG A 215 7.96 -2.84 0.29
N LEU A 216 7.07 -3.17 -0.66
CA LEU A 216 5.82 -3.88 -0.36
C LEU A 216 6.08 -5.28 0.21
N GLY A 217 5.53 -5.51 1.39
CA GLY A 217 5.57 -6.79 2.10
C GLY A 217 6.86 -7.08 2.86
N THR A 218 7.79 -6.12 2.95
CA THR A 218 9.05 -6.30 3.69
C THR A 218 8.90 -6.00 5.19
N ASP A 219 7.71 -5.60 5.65
CA ASP A 219 7.40 -5.27 7.04
C ASP A 219 6.86 -6.46 7.85
N ILE A 220 7.25 -7.67 7.52
CA ILE A 220 6.92 -8.89 8.25
C ILE A 220 8.16 -9.45 8.95
N PRO A 221 8.01 -10.33 9.97
CA PRO A 221 9.12 -11.02 10.61
C PRO A 221 10.03 -11.75 9.59
N GLU A 222 11.32 -11.84 9.89
CA GLU A 222 12.32 -12.39 8.96
C GLU A 222 12.01 -13.84 8.56
N ASP A 223 11.54 -14.67 9.50
CA ASP A 223 11.14 -16.05 9.27
C ASP A 223 9.95 -16.16 8.30
N GLU A 224 8.96 -15.29 8.42
CA GLU A 224 7.83 -15.22 7.49
C GLU A 224 8.28 -14.69 6.11
N ALA A 225 9.23 -13.75 6.07
CA ALA A 225 9.77 -13.21 4.83
C ALA A 225 10.55 -14.26 4.02
N GLU A 226 11.34 -15.11 4.69
CA GLU A 226 12.07 -16.22 4.06
C GLU A 226 11.08 -17.23 3.44
N ASP A 227 10.01 -17.60 4.15
CA ASP A 227 8.97 -18.52 3.65
C ASP A 227 8.28 -17.97 2.39
N VAL A 228 8.02 -16.66 2.34
CA VAL A 228 7.42 -16.00 1.15
C VAL A 228 8.38 -16.03 -0.04
N ALA A 229 9.64 -15.71 0.17
CA ALA A 229 10.66 -15.69 -0.88
C ALA A 229 10.91 -17.08 -1.49
N GLU A 230 10.92 -18.13 -0.65
CA GLU A 230 11.08 -19.52 -1.10
C GLU A 230 9.83 -20.07 -1.80
N GLY A 231 8.63 -19.75 -1.30
CA GLY A 231 7.35 -20.20 -1.87
C GLY A 231 7.03 -19.58 -3.22
N GLY A 232 7.46 -18.35 -3.47
CA GLY A 232 7.23 -17.63 -4.73
C GLY A 232 8.04 -18.13 -5.92
N ALA A 233 9.00 -19.03 -5.70
CA ALA A 233 9.83 -19.62 -6.74
C ALA A 233 9.18 -20.84 -7.46
N GLN A 234 7.95 -21.20 -7.13
CA GLN A 234 7.16 -22.27 -7.75
C GLN A 234 6.08 -21.68 -8.68
#